data_22b906a84512d6960af7cda2fb80be55
#
_entry.id   22b906a84512d6960af7cda2fb80be55
#
_cell.length_a   1.000
_cell.length_b   1.000
_cell.length_c   1.000
_cell.angle_alpha   90.00
_cell.angle_beta   90.00
_cell.angle_gamma   90.00
#
_symmetry.space_group_name_H-M   'P 1'
#
loop_
_entity.id
_entity.type
_entity.pdbx_description
1 polymer ?
#
loop_
_entity_poly.entity_id
_entity_poly.type
_entity_poly.pdbx_seq_one_letter_code
_entity_poly.pdbx_strand_id
1 'polypeptide(L)'
;MKNDIERLLEGKEAVIFDVDGTLIDSMGVWEEVDRIYLTRHGKPMSEDLQRKLAGLSILQAADYFRNVIGIDDPPEKMLAEWNELAFEQYRHEIQMKPGAAKWLSLIEEKELPMAVATSNTRKLAMTALHAQDIEHYFRVIMTGEDVVRGKPDPFVYQEAARRLGVNPKNCLVFEDIPEG
;
A
#
# COMPACT_ATOMS: atom_id res chain seq x y z
N MET A 1 9.18 19.60 -17.12
CA MET A 1 8.98 19.12 -15.73
C MET A 1 8.16 20.10 -14.87
N LYS A 2 8.59 21.33 -14.60
CA LYS A 2 7.78 22.25 -13.75
C LYS A 2 6.40 22.55 -14.37
N ASN A 3 6.33 22.78 -15.68
CA ASN A 3 5.08 23.02 -16.42
C ASN A 3 4.13 21.82 -16.45
N ASP A 4 4.64 20.59 -16.48
CA ASP A 4 3.78 19.40 -16.57
C ASP A 4 3.05 19.16 -15.25
N ILE A 5 3.75 19.36 -14.13
CA ILE A 5 3.18 19.26 -12.79
C ILE A 5 2.09 20.32 -12.57
N GLU A 6 2.37 21.58 -12.98
CA GLU A 6 1.41 22.67 -12.86
C GLU A 6 0.13 22.40 -13.65
N ARG A 7 0.25 21.79 -14.85
CA ARG A 7 -0.92 21.37 -15.65
C ARG A 7 -1.75 20.28 -14.97
N LEU A 8 -1.09 19.29 -14.33
CA LEU A 8 -1.80 18.21 -13.62
C LEU A 8 -2.59 18.73 -12.42
N LEU A 9 -2.06 19.74 -11.74
CA LEU A 9 -2.68 20.33 -10.55
C LEU A 9 -3.67 21.47 -10.89
N GLU A 10 -3.76 21.90 -12.15
CA GLU A 10 -4.66 22.98 -12.55
C GLU A 10 -6.13 22.62 -12.27
N GLY A 11 -6.83 23.46 -11.52
CA GLY A 11 -8.23 23.24 -11.13
C GLY A 11 -8.45 22.12 -10.11
N LYS A 12 -7.37 21.57 -9.51
CA LYS A 12 -7.48 20.58 -8.45
C LYS A 12 -7.55 21.25 -7.09
N GLU A 13 -8.38 20.66 -6.22
CA GLU A 13 -8.61 21.13 -4.84
C GLU A 13 -7.90 20.26 -3.81
N ALA A 14 -7.53 19.03 -4.18
CA ALA A 14 -6.81 18.10 -3.32
C ALA A 14 -6.07 17.03 -4.13
N VAL A 15 -5.12 16.36 -3.48
CA VAL A 15 -4.41 15.21 -4.04
C VAL A 15 -4.54 14.02 -3.11
N ILE A 16 -4.86 12.85 -3.68
CA ILE A 16 -5.01 11.60 -2.94
C ILE A 16 -3.99 10.60 -3.48
N PHE A 17 -3.26 9.96 -2.59
CA PHE A 17 -2.24 8.99 -2.93
C PHE A 17 -2.62 7.60 -2.45
N ASP A 18 -2.46 6.62 -3.31
CA ASP A 18 -2.19 5.27 -2.84
C ASP A 18 -0.78 5.21 -2.20
N VAL A 19 -0.49 4.15 -1.46
CA VAL A 19 0.77 3.97 -0.74
C VAL A 19 1.68 2.98 -1.45
N ASP A 20 1.21 1.73 -1.59
CA ASP A 20 1.99 0.59 -2.02
C ASP A 20 2.21 0.60 -3.54
N GLY A 21 3.46 0.68 -3.99
CA GLY A 21 3.77 0.84 -5.42
C GLY A 21 3.69 2.29 -5.92
N THR A 22 3.03 3.19 -5.18
CA THR A 22 2.84 4.61 -5.52
C THR A 22 3.80 5.53 -4.76
N LEU A 23 3.68 5.63 -3.45
CA LEU A 23 4.57 6.43 -2.60
C LEU A 23 5.82 5.66 -2.19
N ILE A 24 5.67 4.38 -1.93
CA ILE A 24 6.73 3.48 -1.48
C ILE A 24 6.92 2.30 -2.44
N ASP A 25 8.13 1.77 -2.47
CA ASP A 25 8.47 0.59 -3.26
C ASP A 25 8.32 -0.69 -2.44
N SER A 26 7.07 -1.10 -2.25
CA SER A 26 6.69 -2.26 -1.45
C SER A 26 6.39 -3.52 -2.29
N MET A 27 6.59 -3.46 -3.60
CA MET A 27 6.21 -4.55 -4.51
C MET A 27 6.89 -5.89 -4.22
N GLY A 28 8.11 -5.87 -3.65
CA GLY A 28 8.85 -7.08 -3.27
C GLY A 28 8.58 -7.60 -1.85
N VAL A 29 7.77 -6.91 -1.06
CA VAL A 29 7.58 -7.24 0.37
C VAL A 29 7.03 -8.64 0.57
N TRP A 30 5.97 -9.00 -0.12
CA TRP A 30 5.34 -10.31 0.04
C TRP A 30 6.23 -11.45 -0.46
N GLU A 31 7.00 -11.22 -1.52
CA GLU A 31 8.01 -12.17 -1.98
C GLU A 31 9.08 -12.41 -0.90
N GLU A 32 9.54 -11.35 -0.25
CA GLU A 32 10.53 -11.44 0.82
C GLU A 32 9.94 -12.10 2.08
N VAL A 33 8.69 -11.80 2.43
CA VAL A 33 7.95 -12.47 3.52
C VAL A 33 7.87 -13.98 3.25
N ASP A 34 7.47 -14.38 2.04
CA ASP A 34 7.41 -15.78 1.64
C ASP A 34 8.78 -16.45 1.73
N ARG A 35 9.82 -15.78 1.24
CA ARG A 35 11.21 -16.28 1.27
C ARG A 35 11.68 -16.52 2.71
N ILE A 36 11.46 -15.56 3.60
CA ILE A 36 11.85 -15.68 5.01
C ILE A 36 11.07 -16.79 5.69
N TYR A 37 9.74 -16.81 5.49
CA TYR A 37 8.86 -17.79 6.10
C TYR A 37 9.21 -19.22 5.66
N LEU A 38 9.39 -19.45 4.36
CA LEU A 38 9.81 -20.74 3.81
C LEU A 38 11.17 -21.18 4.35
N THR A 39 12.13 -20.25 4.42
CA THR A 39 13.47 -20.52 4.95
C THR A 39 13.41 -20.99 6.41
N ARG A 40 12.60 -20.34 7.25
CA ARG A 40 12.38 -20.74 8.66
C ARG A 40 11.81 -22.15 8.81
N HIS A 41 11.00 -22.58 7.83
CA HIS A 41 10.40 -23.92 7.79
C HIS A 41 11.23 -24.95 7.00
N GLY A 42 12.45 -24.60 6.57
CA GLY A 42 13.32 -25.48 5.80
C GLY A 42 12.75 -25.88 4.43
N LYS A 43 11.90 -25.03 3.85
CA LYS A 43 11.28 -25.24 2.54
C LYS A 43 11.96 -24.37 1.47
N PRO A 44 12.21 -24.90 0.27
CA PRO A 44 12.72 -24.10 -0.83
C PRO A 44 11.64 -23.19 -1.40
N MET A 45 12.02 -21.99 -1.80
CA MET A 45 11.16 -21.10 -2.58
C MET A 45 11.24 -21.50 -4.06
N SER A 46 10.10 -21.83 -4.67
CA SER A 46 10.04 -22.11 -6.10
C SER A 46 9.95 -20.81 -6.92
N GLU A 47 10.61 -20.80 -8.10
CA GLU A 47 10.60 -19.63 -8.99
C GLU A 47 9.20 -19.19 -9.44
N ASP A 48 8.22 -20.09 -9.42
CA ASP A 48 6.85 -19.83 -9.84
C ASP A 48 5.88 -19.58 -8.68
N LEU A 49 6.39 -19.47 -7.44
CA LEU A 49 5.54 -19.30 -6.25
C LEU A 49 4.66 -18.07 -6.36
N GLN A 50 5.22 -16.91 -6.67
CA GLN A 50 4.48 -15.66 -6.76
C GLN A 50 3.35 -15.75 -7.79
N ARG A 51 3.62 -16.40 -8.94
CA ARG A 51 2.59 -16.63 -9.96
C ARG A 51 1.46 -17.55 -9.46
N LYS A 52 1.77 -18.52 -8.61
CA LYS A 52 0.79 -19.45 -8.03
C LYS A 52 -0.05 -18.79 -6.93
N LEU A 53 0.52 -17.83 -6.22
CA LEU A 53 -0.16 -17.07 -5.18
C LEU A 53 -0.96 -15.89 -5.74
N ALA A 54 -0.64 -15.44 -6.95
CA ALA A 54 -1.31 -14.30 -7.58
C ALA A 54 -2.83 -14.50 -7.64
N GLY A 55 -3.58 -13.53 -7.13
CA GLY A 55 -5.04 -13.56 -7.08
C GLY A 55 -5.66 -14.40 -5.97
N LEU A 56 -4.85 -15.10 -5.16
CA LEU A 56 -5.35 -15.77 -3.97
C LEU A 56 -5.60 -14.77 -2.84
N SER A 57 -6.68 -15.01 -2.09
CA SER A 57 -6.81 -14.35 -0.79
C SER A 57 -5.75 -14.86 0.19
N ILE A 58 -5.47 -14.11 1.25
CA ILE A 58 -4.47 -14.51 2.26
C ILE A 58 -4.79 -15.85 2.91
N LEU A 59 -6.07 -16.19 3.08
CA LEU A 59 -6.51 -17.49 3.59
C LEU A 59 -6.26 -18.63 2.57
N GLN A 60 -6.52 -18.38 1.29
CA GLN A 60 -6.21 -19.34 0.23
C GLN A 60 -4.69 -19.54 0.07
N ALA A 61 -3.90 -18.50 0.27
CA ALA A 61 -2.44 -18.63 0.33
C ALA A 61 -2.01 -19.52 1.52
N ALA A 62 -2.59 -19.32 2.70
CA ALA A 62 -2.31 -20.18 3.86
C ALA A 62 -2.68 -21.65 3.59
N ASP A 63 -3.81 -21.92 2.94
CA ASP A 63 -4.19 -23.28 2.52
C ASP A 63 -3.20 -23.86 1.50
N TYR A 64 -2.68 -23.06 0.58
CA TYR A 64 -1.65 -23.47 -0.37
C TYR A 64 -0.35 -23.84 0.35
N PHE A 65 0.10 -23.03 1.30
CA PHE A 65 1.30 -23.30 2.10
C PHE A 65 1.16 -24.59 2.91
N ARG A 66 -0.02 -24.86 3.47
CA ARG A 66 -0.28 -26.13 4.20
C ARG A 66 -0.34 -27.33 3.29
N ASN A 67 -1.19 -27.30 2.28
CA ASN A 67 -1.60 -28.47 1.51
C ASN A 67 -0.64 -28.80 0.37
N VAL A 68 0.04 -27.80 -0.21
CA VAL A 68 0.94 -27.96 -1.35
C VAL A 68 2.40 -27.91 -0.94
N ILE A 69 2.79 -26.94 -0.13
CA ILE A 69 4.18 -26.79 0.35
C ILE A 69 4.46 -27.71 1.53
N GLY A 70 3.42 -28.08 2.29
CA GLY A 70 3.52 -29.00 3.42
C GLY A 70 4.12 -28.34 4.67
N ILE A 71 3.62 -27.14 5.03
CA ILE A 71 3.90 -26.47 6.30
C ILE A 71 2.74 -26.75 7.24
N ASP A 72 2.99 -27.44 8.34
CA ASP A 72 1.94 -27.88 9.29
C ASP A 72 1.65 -26.82 10.37
N ASP A 73 1.59 -25.56 9.99
CA ASP A 73 1.15 -24.48 10.88
C ASP A 73 -0.34 -24.20 10.70
N PRO A 74 -1.07 -23.86 11.78
CA PRO A 74 -2.44 -23.35 11.67
C PRO A 74 -2.48 -22.06 10.87
N PRO A 75 -3.53 -21.80 10.06
CA PRO A 75 -3.65 -20.56 9.27
C PRO A 75 -3.47 -19.28 10.10
N GLU A 76 -4.03 -19.24 11.29
CA GLU A 76 -3.93 -18.08 12.19
C GLU A 76 -2.47 -17.76 12.58
N LYS A 77 -1.66 -18.81 12.80
CA LYS A 77 -0.23 -18.66 13.09
C LYS A 77 0.53 -18.17 11.87
N MET A 78 0.24 -18.72 10.68
CA MET A 78 0.84 -18.25 9.43
C MET A 78 0.56 -16.77 9.20
N LEU A 79 -0.70 -16.38 9.30
CA LEU A 79 -1.13 -14.98 9.10
C LEU A 79 -0.45 -14.04 10.11
N ALA A 80 -0.36 -14.44 11.36
CA ALA A 80 0.30 -13.64 12.39
C ALA A 80 1.78 -13.46 12.09
N GLU A 81 2.48 -14.51 11.68
CA GLU A 81 3.91 -14.47 11.35
C GLU A 81 4.17 -13.67 10.06
N TRP A 82 3.35 -13.85 9.02
CA TRP A 82 3.45 -13.05 7.78
C TRP A 82 3.23 -11.57 8.04
N ASN A 83 2.24 -11.23 8.86
CA ASN A 83 2.01 -9.83 9.25
C ASN A 83 3.18 -9.22 10.02
N GLU A 84 3.82 -10.00 10.90
CA GLU A 84 5.00 -9.53 11.64
C GLU A 84 6.20 -9.34 10.71
N LEU A 85 6.44 -10.29 9.79
CA LEU A 85 7.48 -10.18 8.78
C LEU A 85 7.24 -8.98 7.86
N ALA A 86 6.01 -8.79 7.38
CA ALA A 86 5.66 -7.63 6.57
C ALA A 86 5.89 -6.33 7.37
N PHE A 87 5.49 -6.28 8.63
CA PHE A 87 5.72 -5.11 9.49
C PHE A 87 7.20 -4.73 9.58
N GLU A 88 8.10 -5.70 9.78
CA GLU A 88 9.54 -5.46 9.80
C GLU A 88 10.08 -4.94 8.45
N GLN A 89 9.58 -5.48 7.33
CA GLN A 89 9.92 -4.98 5.99
C GLN A 89 9.49 -3.52 5.83
N TYR A 90 8.24 -3.20 6.16
CA TYR A 90 7.70 -1.83 6.08
C TYR A 90 8.45 -0.84 6.96
N ARG A 91 8.95 -1.30 8.09
CA ARG A 91 9.66 -0.47 9.07
C ARG A 91 11.10 -0.15 8.68
N HIS A 92 11.80 -1.11 8.06
CA HIS A 92 13.25 -1.04 7.93
C HIS A 92 13.79 -1.08 6.51
N GLU A 93 13.08 -1.75 5.59
CA GLU A 93 13.66 -2.08 4.28
C GLU A 93 13.03 -1.27 3.13
N ILE A 94 11.77 -0.85 3.27
CA ILE A 94 11.06 -0.14 2.21
C ILE A 94 11.60 1.28 2.05
N GLN A 95 11.72 1.71 0.80
CA GLN A 95 12.12 3.04 0.42
C GLN A 95 11.00 3.77 -0.32
N MET A 96 11.04 5.09 -0.32
CA MET A 96 10.15 5.88 -1.17
C MET A 96 10.41 5.61 -2.65
N LYS A 97 9.34 5.65 -3.45
CA LYS A 97 9.47 5.66 -4.92
C LYS A 97 10.27 6.88 -5.38
N PRO A 98 11.13 6.73 -6.41
CA PRO A 98 11.88 7.85 -6.96
C PRO A 98 10.97 9.02 -7.36
N GLY A 99 11.19 10.16 -6.76
CA GLY A 99 10.43 11.38 -7.03
C GLY A 99 9.22 11.60 -6.11
N ALA A 100 8.76 10.63 -5.32
CA ALA A 100 7.60 10.78 -4.44
C ALA A 100 7.78 11.92 -3.43
N ALA A 101 8.93 11.98 -2.74
CA ALA A 101 9.22 13.07 -1.80
C ALA A 101 9.12 14.45 -2.46
N LYS A 102 9.65 14.58 -3.69
CA LYS A 102 9.60 15.83 -4.43
C LYS A 102 8.16 16.24 -4.79
N TRP A 103 7.31 15.26 -5.11
CA TRP A 103 5.90 15.52 -5.38
C TRP A 103 5.18 16.01 -4.12
N LEU A 104 5.39 15.33 -2.96
CA LEU A 104 4.78 15.74 -1.70
C LEU A 104 5.15 17.17 -1.33
N SER A 105 6.44 17.52 -1.35
CA SER A 105 6.90 18.88 -1.06
C SER A 105 6.31 19.93 -2.02
N LEU A 106 6.22 19.61 -3.31
CA LEU A 106 5.66 20.52 -4.30
C LEU A 106 4.17 20.79 -4.11
N ILE A 107 3.40 19.74 -3.73
CA ILE A 107 1.96 19.86 -3.48
C ILE A 107 1.73 20.67 -2.19
N GLU A 108 2.57 20.47 -1.18
CA GLU A 108 2.57 21.24 0.05
C GLU A 108 2.85 22.73 -0.22
N GLU A 109 3.87 23.05 -1.04
CA GLU A 109 4.16 24.44 -1.48
C GLU A 109 2.97 25.12 -2.18
N LYS A 110 2.07 24.33 -2.78
CA LYS A 110 0.83 24.82 -3.40
C LYS A 110 -0.36 24.85 -2.43
N GLU A 111 -0.14 24.52 -1.17
CA GLU A 111 -1.14 24.50 -0.11
C GLU A 111 -2.35 23.58 -0.41
N LEU A 112 -2.20 22.61 -1.33
CA LEU A 112 -3.23 21.62 -1.63
C LEU A 112 -3.28 20.56 -0.54
N PRO A 113 -4.44 20.30 0.08
CA PRO A 113 -4.58 19.25 1.05
C PRO A 113 -4.33 17.87 0.42
N MET A 114 -3.63 17.02 1.16
CA MET A 114 -3.31 15.66 0.73
C MET A 114 -3.97 14.61 1.61
N ALA A 115 -4.33 13.49 0.99
CA ALA A 115 -4.81 12.30 1.68
C ALA A 115 -4.10 11.04 1.19
N VAL A 116 -4.11 10.02 2.04
CA VAL A 116 -3.78 8.64 1.68
C VAL A 116 -5.07 7.84 1.51
N ALA A 117 -5.10 6.95 0.52
CA ALA A 117 -6.14 5.95 0.30
C ALA A 117 -5.50 4.62 -0.11
N THR A 118 -5.31 3.71 0.82
CA THR A 118 -4.65 2.41 0.61
C THR A 118 -5.58 1.23 0.93
N SER A 119 -5.37 0.10 0.28
CA SER A 119 -6.02 -1.18 0.64
C SER A 119 -5.37 -1.86 1.85
N ASN A 120 -4.21 -1.39 2.29
CA ASN A 120 -3.45 -1.98 3.37
C ASN A 120 -4.12 -1.75 4.74
N THR A 121 -3.66 -2.50 5.75
CA THR A 121 -4.08 -2.28 7.14
C THR A 121 -3.56 -0.94 7.66
N ARG A 122 -4.24 -0.37 8.64
CA ARG A 122 -3.80 0.88 9.29
C ARG A 122 -2.41 0.73 9.91
N LYS A 123 -2.14 -0.41 10.54
CA LYS A 123 -0.83 -0.68 11.15
C LYS A 123 0.30 -0.59 10.11
N LEU A 124 0.18 -1.26 8.97
CA LEU A 124 1.22 -1.26 7.93
C LEU A 124 1.34 0.10 7.24
N ALA A 125 0.21 0.73 6.89
CA ALA A 125 0.21 2.05 6.28
C ALA A 125 0.91 3.10 7.18
N MET A 126 0.54 3.16 8.46
CA MET A 126 1.17 4.09 9.41
C MET A 126 2.65 3.78 9.60
N THR A 127 3.03 2.51 9.65
CA THR A 127 4.44 2.11 9.75
C THR A 127 5.25 2.63 8.56
N ALA A 128 4.74 2.47 7.34
CA ALA A 128 5.37 2.97 6.14
C ALA A 128 5.52 4.51 6.16
N LEU A 129 4.44 5.21 6.48
CA LEU A 129 4.44 6.68 6.49
C LEU A 129 5.40 7.24 7.56
N HIS A 130 5.44 6.63 8.75
CA HIS A 130 6.38 6.99 9.81
C HIS A 130 7.84 6.67 9.44
N ALA A 131 8.10 5.49 8.88
CA ALA A 131 9.44 5.08 8.48
C ALA A 131 10.06 6.01 7.43
N GLN A 132 9.22 6.61 6.57
CA GLN A 132 9.63 7.56 5.54
C GLN A 132 9.50 9.03 5.98
N ASP A 133 9.05 9.30 7.21
CA ASP A 133 8.81 10.64 7.76
C ASP A 133 7.88 11.52 6.87
N ILE A 134 6.85 10.90 6.30
CA ILE A 134 5.91 11.56 5.38
C ILE A 134 4.46 11.66 5.89
N GLU A 135 4.16 11.13 7.07
CA GLU A 135 2.81 11.18 7.65
C GLU A 135 2.28 12.61 7.75
N HIS A 136 3.15 13.55 8.11
CA HIS A 136 2.81 14.96 8.35
C HIS A 136 2.22 15.67 7.11
N TYR A 137 2.44 15.17 5.90
CA TYR A 137 1.84 15.71 4.67
C TYR A 137 0.32 15.45 4.58
N PHE A 138 -0.20 14.42 5.24
CA PHE A 138 -1.55 13.93 5.00
C PHE A 138 -2.53 14.36 6.09
N ARG A 139 -3.57 15.09 5.70
CA ARG A 139 -4.68 15.46 6.59
C ARG A 139 -5.65 14.32 6.85
N VAL A 140 -5.74 13.38 5.91
CA VAL A 140 -6.63 12.21 5.96
C VAL A 140 -5.85 10.98 5.55
N ILE A 141 -5.97 9.91 6.33
CA ILE A 141 -5.40 8.60 6.02
C ILE A 141 -6.54 7.59 6.06
N MET A 142 -6.89 7.07 4.88
CA MET A 142 -7.88 6.02 4.66
C MET A 142 -7.16 4.70 4.39
N THR A 143 -7.62 3.65 5.03
CA THR A 143 -7.05 2.30 4.94
C THR A 143 -8.13 1.28 4.56
N GLY A 144 -7.74 0.06 4.21
CA GLY A 144 -8.69 -1.01 3.95
C GLY A 144 -9.64 -1.30 5.12
N GLU A 145 -9.25 -0.91 6.35
CA GLU A 145 -10.08 -1.08 7.54
C GLU A 145 -11.16 0.01 7.70
N ASP A 146 -11.06 1.12 6.97
CA ASP A 146 -12.01 2.24 7.03
C ASP A 146 -13.17 2.10 6.04
N VAL A 147 -13.15 1.07 5.19
CA VAL A 147 -14.11 0.91 4.08
C VAL A 147 -14.78 -0.46 4.09
N VAL A 148 -16.06 -0.48 3.73
CA VAL A 148 -16.81 -1.74 3.57
C VAL A 148 -16.50 -2.41 2.22
N ARG A 149 -16.18 -1.58 1.21
CA ARG A 149 -15.81 -2.03 -0.14
C ARG A 149 -14.45 -1.43 -0.48
N GLY A 150 -13.46 -2.32 -0.64
CA GLY A 150 -12.11 -1.93 -1.04
C GLY A 150 -12.00 -1.68 -2.55
N LYS A 151 -10.83 -1.22 -2.99
CA LYS A 151 -10.47 -1.10 -4.41
C LYS A 151 -10.80 -2.42 -5.15
N PRO A 152 -11.35 -2.39 -6.35
CA PRO A 152 -11.48 -1.24 -7.26
C PRO A 152 -12.75 -0.37 -7.06
N ASP A 153 -13.53 -0.58 -5.99
CA ASP A 153 -14.65 0.33 -5.69
C ASP A 153 -14.08 1.72 -5.35
N PRO A 154 -14.54 2.81 -6.01
CA PRO A 154 -13.99 4.15 -5.80
C PRO A 154 -14.32 4.75 -4.44
N PHE A 155 -15.01 4.03 -3.57
CA PHE A 155 -15.50 4.53 -2.28
C PHE A 155 -14.38 5.08 -1.40
N VAL A 156 -13.21 4.43 -1.35
CA VAL A 156 -12.08 4.88 -0.52
C VAL A 156 -11.62 6.29 -0.91
N TYR A 157 -11.54 6.59 -2.21
CA TYR A 157 -11.15 7.89 -2.74
C TYR A 157 -12.24 8.95 -2.53
N GLN A 158 -13.51 8.56 -2.74
CA GLN A 158 -14.65 9.46 -2.51
C GLN A 158 -14.76 9.85 -1.05
N GLU A 159 -14.57 8.91 -0.14
CA GLU A 159 -14.59 9.16 1.30
C GLU A 159 -13.38 9.97 1.76
N ALA A 160 -12.18 9.73 1.21
CA ALA A 160 -11.01 10.57 1.45
C ALA A 160 -11.27 12.04 1.04
N ALA A 161 -11.80 12.26 -0.16
CA ALA A 161 -12.18 13.59 -0.65
C ALA A 161 -13.23 14.26 0.26
N ARG A 162 -14.27 13.51 0.65
CA ARG A 162 -15.30 13.99 1.58
C ARG A 162 -14.71 14.43 2.92
N ARG A 163 -13.78 13.65 3.48
CA ARG A 163 -13.10 13.99 4.75
C ARG A 163 -12.16 15.19 4.61
N LEU A 164 -11.60 15.42 3.42
CA LEU A 164 -10.86 16.64 3.10
C LEU A 164 -11.78 17.87 2.90
N GLY A 165 -13.09 17.66 2.73
CA GLY A 165 -14.05 18.73 2.48
C GLY A 165 -14.08 19.20 1.03
N VAL A 166 -13.65 18.37 0.07
CA VAL A 166 -13.55 18.72 -1.37
C VAL A 166 -14.43 17.80 -2.22
N ASN A 167 -14.77 18.28 -3.43
CA ASN A 167 -15.49 17.45 -4.39
C ASN A 167 -14.53 16.38 -4.97
N PRO A 168 -14.89 15.06 -4.95
CA PRO A 168 -14.05 14.01 -5.51
C PRO A 168 -13.63 14.25 -6.97
N LYS A 169 -14.45 14.90 -7.79
CA LYS A 169 -14.13 15.24 -9.18
C LYS A 169 -12.99 16.26 -9.32
N ASN A 170 -12.73 17.05 -8.27
CA ASN A 170 -11.68 18.04 -8.21
C ASN A 170 -10.40 17.49 -7.53
N CYS A 171 -10.35 16.20 -7.22
CA CYS A 171 -9.15 15.54 -6.73
C CYS A 171 -8.29 15.01 -7.88
N LEU A 172 -6.99 15.04 -7.68
CA LEU A 172 -6.02 14.25 -8.45
C LEU A 172 -5.69 13.01 -7.63
N VAL A 173 -5.72 11.82 -8.25
CA VAL A 173 -5.37 10.56 -7.62
C VAL A 173 -4.11 10.01 -8.25
N PHE A 174 -3.16 9.56 -7.43
CA PHE A 174 -2.00 8.77 -7.86
C PHE A 174 -2.19 7.33 -7.42
N GLU A 175 -2.06 6.44 -8.39
CA GLU A 175 -2.27 4.99 -8.25
C GLU A 175 -1.34 4.26 -9.22
N ASP A 176 -0.80 3.11 -8.83
CA ASP A 176 0.13 2.33 -9.65
C ASP A 176 -0.55 1.26 -10.51
N ILE A 177 -1.80 0.90 -10.19
CA ILE A 177 -2.60 -0.06 -10.95
C ILE A 177 -3.87 0.59 -11.53
N PRO A 178 -4.24 0.27 -12.81
CA PRO A 178 -5.41 0.88 -13.46
C PRO A 178 -6.75 0.59 -12.77
N GLU A 179 -6.83 -0.52 -12.05
CA GLU A 179 -8.02 -0.98 -11.32
C GLU A 179 -8.13 -0.38 -9.91
N GLY A 180 -7.08 0.30 -9.43
CA GLY A 180 -6.99 0.88 -8.09
C GLY A 180 -7.79 2.15 -7.84
#